data_c836a3d35de60906aff610f8039c3035
#
_entry.id   c836a3d35de60906aff610f8039c3035
#
_cell.length_a   1.000
_cell.length_b   1.000
_cell.length_c   1.000
_cell.angle_alpha   90.00
_cell.angle_beta   90.00
_cell.angle_gamma   90.00
#
_symmetry.space_group_name_H-M   'P 1'
#
loop_
_entity.id
_entity.type
_entity.pdbx_description
1 polymer ?
#
loop_
_entity_poly.entity_id
_entity_poly.type
_entity_poly.pdbx_seq_one_letter_code
_entity_poly.pdbx_strand_id
1 'polypeptide(L)'
;MKKLLPTIFAVLLLVGCSAPAADLSYRQIDMDEVITIMENETGYILLDVRTTSEFAEKHIPGAINIPNETIGTEQIPELSDKDQLILVYCRSGNRSKRASEKLVALGYTNVVEFGGIIDWPGETVSGS
;
A
#
# COMPACT_ATOMS: atom_id res chain seq x y z
N MET A 1 16.97 68.37 -12.05
CA MET A 1 16.11 67.29 -12.60
C MET A 1 16.60 65.99 -12.15
N LYS A 2 15.90 65.42 -11.21
CA LYS A 2 16.24 64.08 -10.69
C LYS A 2 15.49 63.04 -11.51
N LYS A 3 16.22 62.27 -12.27
CA LYS A 3 15.65 61.10 -12.93
C LYS A 3 15.51 59.99 -11.89
N LEU A 4 14.30 59.66 -11.54
CA LEU A 4 13.98 58.49 -10.77
C LEU A 4 14.14 57.27 -11.69
N LEU A 5 15.15 56.47 -11.40
CA LEU A 5 15.28 55.12 -11.96
C LEU A 5 14.21 54.24 -11.32
N PRO A 6 13.38 53.58 -12.09
CA PRO A 6 12.50 52.59 -11.50
C PRO A 6 13.35 51.39 -11.06
N THR A 7 13.39 51.18 -9.80
CA THR A 7 13.94 49.94 -9.24
C THR A 7 13.04 48.82 -9.69
N ILE A 8 13.47 48.08 -10.67
CA ILE A 8 12.82 46.83 -11.06
C ILE A 8 13.10 45.85 -9.93
N PHE A 9 12.13 45.68 -9.07
CA PHE A 9 12.11 44.57 -8.15
C PHE A 9 11.84 43.28 -8.97
N ALA A 10 12.90 42.59 -9.35
CA ALA A 10 12.76 41.24 -9.85
C ALA A 10 12.32 40.38 -8.68
N VAL A 11 11.03 40.18 -8.56
CA VAL A 11 10.51 39.14 -7.70
C VAL A 11 10.89 37.82 -8.35
N LEU A 12 12.01 37.27 -7.90
CA LEU A 12 12.37 35.91 -8.21
C LEU A 12 11.36 35.00 -7.49
N LEU A 13 10.29 34.68 -8.18
CA LEU A 13 9.42 33.60 -7.79
C LEU A 13 10.24 32.31 -7.88
N LEU A 14 10.88 31.96 -6.78
CA LEU A 14 11.29 30.61 -6.54
C LEU A 14 10.02 29.78 -6.47
N VAL A 15 9.56 29.32 -7.62
CA VAL A 15 8.68 28.18 -7.69
C VAL A 15 9.55 27.02 -7.24
N GLY A 16 9.56 26.75 -5.95
CA GLY A 16 10.07 25.53 -5.43
C GLY A 16 9.24 24.42 -6.05
N CYS A 17 9.74 23.81 -7.11
CA CYS A 17 9.31 22.51 -7.52
C CYS A 17 9.79 21.52 -6.45
N SER A 18 9.13 21.50 -5.32
CA SER A 18 8.95 20.26 -4.63
C SER A 18 7.91 19.52 -5.45
N ALA A 19 8.35 18.81 -6.49
CA ALA A 19 7.60 17.67 -6.93
C ALA A 19 7.40 16.85 -5.65
N PRO A 20 6.15 16.60 -5.20
CA PRO A 20 5.96 15.57 -4.19
C PRO A 20 6.69 14.38 -4.78
N ALA A 21 7.68 13.88 -4.10
CA ALA A 21 8.23 12.58 -4.40
C ALA A 21 7.00 11.74 -4.63
N ALA A 22 6.80 11.34 -5.90
CA ALA A 22 5.62 10.63 -6.33
C ALA A 22 5.30 9.71 -5.19
N ASP A 23 4.14 9.85 -4.56
CA ASP A 23 3.84 9.17 -3.32
C ASP A 23 4.02 7.67 -3.53
N LEU A 24 5.27 7.25 -3.40
CA LEU A 24 5.69 5.86 -3.36
C LEU A 24 5.37 5.31 -1.98
N SER A 25 4.37 5.87 -1.33
CA SER A 25 3.87 5.41 -0.06
C SER A 25 2.60 4.62 -0.27
N TYR A 26 2.46 3.55 0.50
CA TYR A 26 1.20 2.84 0.63
C TYR A 26 0.31 3.59 1.63
N ARG A 27 -1.01 3.36 1.55
CA ARG A 27 -1.94 3.86 2.56
C ARG A 27 -2.01 2.88 3.72
N GLN A 28 -2.14 3.41 4.93
CA GLN A 28 -2.48 2.64 6.12
C GLN A 28 -3.91 2.97 6.54
N ILE A 29 -4.71 1.94 6.75
CA ILE A 29 -6.07 2.07 7.25
C ILE A 29 -6.26 1.15 8.44
N ASP A 30 -7.26 1.43 9.24
CA ASP A 30 -7.62 0.56 10.36
C ASP A 30 -8.53 -0.60 9.93
N MET A 31 -8.82 -1.48 10.87
CA MET A 31 -9.62 -2.67 10.62
C MET A 31 -11.06 -2.32 10.23
N ASP A 32 -11.64 -1.29 10.82
CA ASP A 32 -13.02 -0.87 10.51
C ASP A 32 -13.11 -0.34 9.09
N GLU A 33 -12.14 0.43 8.63
CA GLU A 33 -12.08 0.93 7.25
C GLU A 33 -11.94 -0.20 6.24
N VAL A 34 -11.06 -1.16 6.48
CA VAL A 34 -10.89 -2.27 5.53
C VAL A 34 -12.14 -3.13 5.42
N ILE A 35 -12.83 -3.37 6.53
CA ILE A 35 -14.10 -4.10 6.53
C ILE A 35 -15.13 -3.36 5.68
N THR A 36 -15.23 -2.05 5.82
CA THR A 36 -16.10 -1.21 5.00
C THR A 36 -15.78 -1.32 3.51
N ILE A 37 -14.51 -1.31 3.15
CA ILE A 37 -14.05 -1.51 1.76
C ILE A 37 -14.48 -2.88 1.25
N MET A 38 -14.25 -3.94 2.01
CA MET A 38 -14.61 -5.31 1.63
C MET A 38 -16.11 -5.49 1.43
N GLU A 39 -16.93 -4.79 2.22
CA GLU A 39 -18.39 -4.85 2.12
C GLU A 39 -18.94 -4.09 0.90
N ASN A 40 -18.30 -3.01 0.50
CA ASN A 40 -18.82 -2.08 -0.50
C ASN A 40 -18.12 -2.18 -1.87
N GLU A 41 -16.94 -2.77 -1.95
CA GLU A 41 -16.16 -2.84 -3.18
C GLU A 41 -15.93 -4.29 -3.61
N THR A 42 -15.68 -4.46 -4.91
CA THR A 42 -15.29 -5.74 -5.51
C THR A 42 -14.02 -5.53 -6.33
N GLY A 43 -13.39 -6.62 -6.75
CA GLY A 43 -12.22 -6.57 -7.63
C GLY A 43 -10.92 -6.19 -6.92
N TYR A 44 -10.90 -6.10 -5.61
CA TYR A 44 -9.65 -5.96 -4.85
C TYR A 44 -8.96 -7.32 -4.67
N ILE A 45 -7.65 -7.27 -4.45
CA ILE A 45 -6.88 -8.43 -4.00
C ILE A 45 -6.69 -8.31 -2.49
N LEU A 46 -7.03 -9.36 -1.77
CA LEU A 46 -6.72 -9.50 -0.34
C LEU A 46 -5.43 -10.32 -0.23
N LEU A 47 -4.37 -9.70 0.24
CA LEU A 47 -3.03 -10.26 0.25
C LEU A 47 -2.53 -10.55 1.66
N ASP A 48 -2.36 -11.82 1.96
CA ASP A 48 -1.71 -12.31 3.17
C ASP A 48 -0.23 -12.49 2.90
N VAL A 49 0.61 -11.74 3.61
CA VAL A 49 2.07 -11.78 3.43
C VAL A 49 2.79 -12.54 4.55
N ARG A 50 2.03 -13.36 5.29
CA ARG A 50 2.60 -14.28 6.28
C ARG A 50 3.23 -15.48 5.58
N THR A 51 3.82 -16.38 6.35
CA THR A 51 4.36 -17.62 5.80
C THR A 51 3.25 -18.52 5.26
N THR A 52 3.61 -19.44 4.39
CA THR A 52 2.66 -20.42 3.82
C THR A 52 2.03 -21.30 4.90
N SER A 53 2.78 -21.65 5.94
CA SER A 53 2.25 -22.45 7.04
C SER A 53 1.26 -21.68 7.92
N GLU A 54 1.53 -20.40 8.19
CA GLU A 54 0.58 -19.55 8.90
C GLU A 54 -0.73 -19.39 8.11
N PHE A 55 -0.62 -19.17 6.80
CA PHE A 55 -1.78 -19.06 5.91
C PHE A 55 -2.61 -20.35 5.88
N ALA A 56 -1.96 -21.49 5.75
CA ALA A 56 -2.64 -22.80 5.74
C ALA A 56 -3.37 -23.09 7.05
N GLU A 57 -2.81 -22.65 8.17
CA GLU A 57 -3.42 -22.82 9.48
C GLU A 57 -4.73 -22.05 9.60
N LYS A 58 -4.71 -20.80 9.24
CA LYS A 58 -5.91 -19.95 9.08
C LYS A 58 -5.59 -18.67 8.32
N HIS A 59 -6.54 -18.17 7.57
CA HIS A 59 -6.45 -16.89 6.87
C HIS A 59 -7.82 -16.25 6.70
N ILE A 60 -7.85 -14.99 6.34
CA ILE A 60 -9.09 -14.28 6.04
C ILE A 60 -9.68 -14.84 4.74
N PRO A 61 -10.99 -15.16 4.70
CA PRO A 61 -11.60 -15.72 3.50
C PRO A 61 -11.36 -14.85 2.26
N GLY A 62 -10.98 -15.50 1.15
CA GLY A 62 -10.68 -14.82 -0.11
C GLY A 62 -9.26 -14.32 -0.26
N ALA A 63 -8.43 -14.40 0.78
CA ALA A 63 -7.03 -14.00 0.69
C ALA A 63 -6.20 -14.95 -0.16
N ILE A 64 -5.24 -14.38 -0.88
CA ILE A 64 -4.13 -15.12 -1.49
C ILE A 64 -2.88 -14.92 -0.65
N ASN A 65 -1.95 -15.87 -0.73
CA ASN A 65 -0.72 -15.82 0.06
C ASN A 65 0.51 -15.58 -0.81
N ILE A 66 1.20 -14.50 -0.55
CA ILE A 66 2.53 -14.22 -1.08
C ILE A 66 3.39 -13.78 0.10
N PRO A 67 4.23 -14.68 0.66
CA PRO A 67 5.04 -14.33 1.83
C PRO A 67 5.93 -13.13 1.59
N ASN A 68 6.00 -12.23 2.57
CA ASN A 68 6.83 -11.02 2.51
C ASN A 68 8.26 -11.32 2.07
N GLU A 69 8.84 -12.41 2.54
CA GLU A 69 10.22 -12.80 2.25
C GLU A 69 10.44 -13.14 0.77
N THR A 70 9.38 -13.48 0.04
CA THR A 70 9.45 -13.81 -1.39
C THR A 70 9.26 -12.60 -2.31
N ILE A 71 8.81 -11.48 -1.76
CA ILE A 71 8.65 -10.25 -2.54
C ILE A 71 10.01 -9.57 -2.64
N GLY A 72 10.55 -9.56 -3.83
CA GLY A 72 11.84 -8.95 -4.17
C GLY A 72 11.67 -7.84 -5.20
N THR A 73 12.55 -7.85 -6.19
CA THR A 73 12.57 -6.86 -7.28
C THR A 73 11.93 -7.38 -8.57
N GLU A 74 11.52 -8.63 -8.60
CA GLU A 74 10.92 -9.27 -9.77
C GLU A 74 9.42 -9.03 -9.81
N GLN A 75 8.87 -9.07 -11.03
CA GLN A 75 7.43 -8.97 -11.24
C GLN A 75 6.71 -10.16 -10.58
N ILE A 76 5.54 -9.92 -10.05
CA ILE A 76 4.72 -10.91 -9.35
C ILE A 76 3.57 -11.30 -10.29
N PRO A 77 3.59 -12.52 -10.85
CA PRO A 77 2.56 -12.94 -11.84
C PRO A 77 1.12 -12.87 -11.31
N GLU A 78 0.92 -13.18 -10.03
CA GLU A 78 -0.39 -13.14 -9.37
C GLU A 78 -0.94 -11.71 -9.20
N LEU A 79 -0.07 -10.71 -9.32
CA LEU A 79 -0.39 -9.30 -9.20
C LEU A 79 -0.05 -8.58 -10.50
N SER A 80 -0.70 -8.96 -11.59
CA SER A 80 -0.39 -8.46 -12.94
C SER A 80 -0.88 -7.04 -13.20
N ASP A 81 -1.93 -6.61 -12.53
CA ASP A 81 -2.48 -5.26 -12.65
C ASP A 81 -1.85 -4.34 -11.59
N LYS A 82 -1.02 -3.41 -12.03
CA LYS A 82 -0.30 -2.48 -11.15
C LYS A 82 -1.21 -1.46 -10.48
N ASP A 83 -2.39 -1.23 -11.00
CA ASP A 83 -3.33 -0.23 -10.49
C ASP A 83 -4.46 -0.86 -9.67
N GLN A 84 -4.48 -2.16 -9.55
CA GLN A 84 -5.48 -2.89 -8.77
C GLN A 84 -5.34 -2.58 -7.28
N LEU A 85 -6.46 -2.44 -6.59
CA LEU A 85 -6.47 -2.29 -5.15
C LEU A 85 -5.96 -3.57 -4.48
N ILE A 86 -4.92 -3.45 -3.69
CA ILE A 86 -4.32 -4.55 -2.92
C ILE A 86 -4.44 -4.23 -1.44
N LEU A 87 -5.19 -5.05 -0.72
CA LEU A 87 -5.35 -4.97 0.72
C LEU A 87 -4.38 -5.95 1.37
N VAL A 88 -3.41 -5.42 2.12
CA VAL A 88 -2.27 -6.20 2.62
C VAL A 88 -2.35 -6.35 4.12
N TYR A 89 -2.19 -7.58 4.61
CA TYR A 89 -2.11 -7.86 6.05
C TYR A 89 -1.07 -8.93 6.36
N CYS A 90 -0.65 -8.96 7.62
CA CYS A 90 0.13 -10.06 8.16
C CYS A 90 -0.46 -10.52 9.50
N ARG A 91 0.37 -10.87 10.48
CA ARG A 91 -0.12 -11.24 11.81
C ARG A 91 -0.46 -10.02 12.66
N SER A 92 0.47 -9.07 12.76
CA SER A 92 0.41 -7.89 13.66
C SER A 92 0.74 -6.55 13.00
N GLY A 93 1.12 -6.56 11.71
CA GLY A 93 1.36 -5.35 10.92
C GLY A 93 2.80 -5.10 10.49
N ASN A 94 3.82 -5.72 11.07
CA ASN A 94 5.22 -5.43 10.74
C ASN A 94 5.63 -5.94 9.35
N ARG A 95 5.32 -7.18 9.02
CA ARG A 95 5.63 -7.76 7.70
C ARG A 95 4.79 -7.14 6.59
N SER A 96 3.53 -6.80 6.88
CA SER A 96 2.65 -6.17 5.91
C SER A 96 3.11 -4.77 5.51
N LYS A 97 3.68 -4.01 6.42
CA LYS A 97 4.31 -2.71 6.11
C LYS A 97 5.52 -2.88 5.20
N ARG A 98 6.40 -3.83 5.50
CA ARG A 98 7.56 -4.13 4.66
C ARG A 98 7.17 -4.62 3.27
N ALA A 99 6.19 -5.51 3.21
CA ALA A 99 5.67 -6.00 1.94
C ALA A 99 5.05 -4.87 1.12
N SER A 100 4.30 -3.98 1.75
CA SER A 100 3.68 -2.83 1.10
C SER A 100 4.73 -1.88 0.51
N GLU A 101 5.81 -1.61 1.22
CA GLU A 101 6.95 -0.83 0.70
C GLU A 101 7.55 -1.47 -0.55
N LYS A 102 7.75 -2.78 -0.53
CA LYS A 102 8.28 -3.53 -1.67
C LYS A 102 7.35 -3.50 -2.88
N LEU A 103 6.04 -3.63 -2.64
CA LEU A 103 5.04 -3.54 -3.71
C LEU A 103 5.02 -2.15 -4.36
N VAL A 104 5.09 -1.11 -3.57
CA VAL A 104 5.20 0.27 -4.09
C VAL A 104 6.47 0.44 -4.92
N ALA A 105 7.59 -0.08 -4.46
CA ALA A 105 8.85 -0.06 -5.21
C ALA A 105 8.77 -0.82 -6.55
N LEU A 106 7.93 -1.84 -6.65
CA LEU A 106 7.66 -2.58 -7.88
C LEU A 106 6.69 -1.86 -8.83
N GLY A 107 6.13 -0.72 -8.43
CA GLY A 107 5.24 0.10 -9.26
C GLY A 107 3.75 -0.10 -9.00
N TYR A 108 3.37 -0.83 -7.96
CA TYR A 108 1.96 -0.93 -7.57
C TYR A 108 1.48 0.39 -6.99
N THR A 109 0.38 0.92 -7.53
CA THR A 109 -0.08 2.28 -7.26
C THR A 109 -1.20 2.36 -6.22
N ASN A 110 -1.78 1.24 -5.83
CA ASN A 110 -2.96 1.22 -4.99
C ASN A 110 -2.83 0.18 -3.86
N VAL A 111 -1.81 0.34 -3.05
CA VAL A 111 -1.47 -0.56 -1.95
C VAL A 111 -2.02 0.01 -0.65
N VAL A 112 -2.79 -0.79 0.06
CA VAL A 112 -3.45 -0.44 1.32
C VAL A 112 -3.11 -1.50 2.37
N GLU A 113 -2.42 -1.12 3.42
CA GLU A 113 -2.01 -1.98 4.52
C GLU A 113 -2.97 -1.76 5.70
N PHE A 114 -3.44 -2.84 6.34
CA PHE A 114 -4.45 -2.73 7.38
C PHE A 114 -4.14 -3.48 8.69
N GLY A 115 -2.90 -3.85 8.90
CA GLY A 115 -2.47 -4.45 10.16
C GLY A 115 -2.39 -5.97 10.12
N GLY A 116 -3.08 -6.63 11.04
CA GLY A 116 -2.90 -8.04 11.21
C GLY A 116 -4.16 -8.83 11.54
N ILE A 117 -4.08 -10.12 11.24
CA ILE A 117 -5.17 -11.07 11.48
C ILE A 117 -5.55 -11.19 12.96
N ILE A 118 -4.64 -10.83 13.88
CA ILE A 118 -4.94 -10.83 15.32
C ILE A 118 -6.09 -9.87 15.67
N ASP A 119 -6.28 -8.82 14.88
CA ASP A 119 -7.35 -7.83 15.08
C ASP A 119 -8.57 -8.07 14.18
N TRP A 120 -8.52 -9.10 13.35
CA TRP A 120 -9.63 -9.43 12.45
C TRP A 120 -10.81 -10.00 13.22
N PRO A 121 -12.00 -9.35 13.20
CA PRO A 121 -13.16 -9.79 13.97
C PRO A 121 -14.02 -10.83 13.24
N GLY A 122 -13.77 -11.07 11.96
CA GLY A 122 -14.57 -11.94 11.13
C GLY A 122 -14.14 -13.41 11.19
N GLU A 123 -14.75 -14.21 10.34
CA GLU A 123 -14.42 -15.62 10.18
C GLU A 123 -13.05 -15.79 9.54
N THR A 124 -12.42 -16.92 9.84
CA THR A 124 -11.21 -17.37 9.16
C THR A 124 -11.45 -18.76 8.57
N VAL A 125 -10.69 -19.07 7.55
CA VAL A 125 -10.71 -20.38 6.91
C VAL A 125 -9.31 -20.99 6.96
N SER A 126 -9.21 -22.29 6.84
CA SER A 126 -7.95 -23.05 6.80
C SER A 126 -7.74 -23.69 5.44
N GLY A 127 -6.49 -24.05 5.15
CA GLY A 127 -6.08 -24.68 3.90
C GLY A 127 -5.23 -23.76 3.03
N SER A 128 -4.69 -24.31 2.00
CA SER A 128 -3.82 -23.58 1.05
C SER A 128 -4.61 -22.96 -0.09
#